data_dee7cbd03860578a8c6503551c736195
#
_entry.id   dee7cbd03860578a8c6503551c736195
#
_cell.length_a   1.000
_cell.length_b   1.000
_cell.length_c   1.000
_cell.angle_alpha   90.00
_cell.angle_beta   90.00
_cell.angle_gamma   90.00
#
_symmetry.space_group_name_H-M   'P 1'
#
loop_
_entity.id
_entity.type
_entity.pdbx_description
1 polymer ?
#
loop_
_entity_poly.entity_id
_entity_poly.type
_entity_poly.pdbx_seq_one_letter_code
_entity_poly.pdbx_strand_id
1 'polypeptide(L)'
;MKKVAILLRDNLSITDKKILSVNKDLNTFLDKYNIIPIYFYITDYNYSKIKELLDICDGVILPGGDVFNNNVEKILKYLYLKNIPTLGICQGMQEIALFCSGKLGRLNNNNHLSNKEYVHEIIIDEKSKLYKILNKKRITVNSRHRDYVLYTKANRVAYSKDYLIEAIEIPSKKFFIGLQWHPESLYFDVNSNKIFEYFINTL
;
A
#
# COMPACT_ATOMS: atom_id res chain seq x y z
N MET A 1 4.31 -22.06 -5.53
CA MET A 1 4.22 -20.63 -5.88
C MET A 1 3.43 -19.90 -4.79
N LYS A 2 3.86 -18.71 -4.40
CA LYS A 2 3.16 -17.89 -3.42
C LYS A 2 1.93 -17.22 -4.05
N LYS A 3 0.86 -17.08 -3.26
CA LYS A 3 -0.40 -16.45 -3.67
C LYS A 3 -0.56 -15.13 -2.94
N VAL A 4 -0.74 -14.05 -3.67
CA VAL A 4 -0.96 -12.72 -3.07
C VAL A 4 -2.34 -12.22 -3.47
N ALA A 5 -3.18 -11.95 -2.47
CA ALA A 5 -4.48 -11.34 -2.69
C ALA A 5 -4.32 -9.83 -2.97
N ILE A 6 -5.00 -9.33 -3.99
CA ILE A 6 -4.93 -7.94 -4.44
C ILE A 6 -6.33 -7.34 -4.45
N LEU A 7 -6.53 -6.29 -3.67
CA LEU A 7 -7.80 -5.58 -3.64
C LEU A 7 -7.99 -4.78 -4.93
N LEU A 8 -9.07 -5.05 -5.66
CA LEU A 8 -9.50 -4.23 -6.78
C LEU A 8 -10.11 -2.91 -6.29
N ARG A 9 -9.86 -1.83 -7.02
CA ARG A 9 -10.36 -0.49 -6.71
C ARG A 9 -11.52 -0.11 -7.64
N ASP A 10 -12.50 0.60 -7.05
CA ASP A 10 -13.54 1.26 -7.83
C ASP A 10 -12.93 2.33 -8.74
N ASN A 11 -13.33 2.35 -9.99
CA ASN A 11 -12.90 3.32 -10.97
C ASN A 11 -14.00 3.57 -12.01
N LEU A 12 -13.80 4.58 -12.86
CA LEU A 12 -14.62 4.86 -14.02
C LEU A 12 -13.85 4.57 -15.31
N SER A 13 -14.49 3.93 -16.26
CA SER A 13 -13.95 3.80 -17.61
C SER A 13 -14.03 5.14 -18.38
N ILE A 14 -13.40 5.22 -19.54
CA ILE A 14 -13.49 6.39 -20.44
C ILE A 14 -14.95 6.73 -20.80
N THR A 15 -15.86 5.74 -20.73
CA THR A 15 -17.30 5.90 -21.00
C THR A 15 -18.13 5.98 -19.72
N ASP A 16 -17.54 6.41 -18.60
CA ASP A 16 -18.18 6.58 -17.27
C ASP A 16 -18.83 5.30 -16.71
N LYS A 17 -18.49 4.13 -17.23
CA LYS A 17 -18.93 2.86 -16.63
C LYS A 17 -18.11 2.56 -15.38
N LYS A 18 -18.78 2.15 -14.31
CA LYS A 18 -18.12 1.63 -13.10
C LYS A 18 -17.35 0.37 -13.45
N ILE A 19 -16.07 0.37 -13.14
CA ILE A 19 -15.16 -0.76 -13.34
C ILE A 19 -14.38 -1.03 -12.06
N LEU A 20 -13.86 -2.24 -11.95
CA LEU A 20 -12.86 -2.60 -10.94
C LEU A 20 -11.50 -2.66 -11.61
N SER A 21 -10.51 -2.01 -11.03
CA SER A 21 -9.19 -1.87 -11.64
C SER A 21 -8.06 -2.00 -10.63
N VAL A 22 -6.87 -2.27 -11.15
CA VAL A 22 -5.59 -2.22 -10.46
C VAL A 22 -4.54 -1.69 -11.42
N ASN A 23 -3.50 -1.02 -10.89
CA ASN A 23 -2.40 -0.56 -11.70
C ASN A 23 -1.67 -1.74 -12.36
N LYS A 24 -1.50 -1.69 -13.68
CA LYS A 24 -0.80 -2.71 -14.47
C LYS A 24 0.63 -2.95 -13.99
N ASP A 25 1.32 -1.91 -13.52
CA ASP A 25 2.71 -2.00 -13.07
C ASP A 25 2.89 -2.98 -11.92
N LEU A 26 1.85 -3.13 -11.06
CA LEU A 26 1.88 -4.11 -9.98
C LEU A 26 2.03 -5.55 -10.51
N ASN A 27 1.36 -5.88 -11.62
CA ASN A 27 1.48 -7.21 -12.22
C ASN A 27 2.90 -7.48 -12.70
N THR A 28 3.58 -6.48 -13.25
CA THR A 28 4.98 -6.60 -13.69
C THR A 28 5.90 -7.02 -12.53
N PHE A 29 5.69 -6.46 -11.32
CA PHE A 29 6.42 -6.90 -10.14
C PHE A 29 6.08 -8.34 -9.74
N LEU A 30 4.80 -8.69 -9.71
CA LEU A 30 4.36 -10.01 -9.29
C LEU A 30 4.86 -11.11 -10.24
N ASP A 31 4.83 -10.86 -11.54
CA ASP A 31 5.36 -11.76 -12.56
C ASP A 31 6.87 -11.98 -12.39
N LYS A 32 7.63 -10.90 -12.14
CA LYS A 32 9.08 -10.96 -11.89
C LYS A 32 9.45 -11.93 -10.76
N TYR A 33 8.61 -12.01 -9.72
CA TYR A 33 8.85 -12.85 -8.54
C TYR A 33 8.06 -14.15 -8.55
N ASN A 34 7.45 -14.54 -9.67
CA ASN A 34 6.67 -15.78 -9.83
C ASN A 34 5.54 -15.90 -8.78
N ILE A 35 4.82 -14.80 -8.54
CA ILE A 35 3.69 -14.70 -7.61
C ILE A 35 2.39 -14.90 -8.38
N ILE A 36 1.47 -15.69 -7.81
CA ILE A 36 0.11 -15.82 -8.34
C ILE A 36 -0.74 -14.70 -7.74
N PRO A 37 -1.20 -13.72 -8.55
CA PRO A 37 -2.13 -12.70 -8.09
C PRO A 37 -3.54 -13.28 -7.99
N ILE A 38 -4.21 -13.04 -6.86
CA ILE A 38 -5.62 -13.38 -6.65
C ILE A 38 -6.38 -12.08 -6.42
N TYR A 39 -7.10 -11.63 -7.42
CA TYR A 39 -7.85 -10.37 -7.34
C TYR A 39 -9.16 -10.55 -6.60
N PHE A 40 -9.49 -9.63 -5.71
CA PHE A 40 -10.75 -9.64 -4.99
C PHE A 40 -11.32 -8.24 -4.84
N TYR A 41 -12.63 -8.16 -4.63
CA TYR A 41 -13.35 -6.95 -4.30
C TYR A 41 -14.30 -7.22 -3.16
N ILE A 42 -14.37 -6.31 -2.19
CA ILE A 42 -15.22 -6.48 -1.01
C ILE A 42 -16.50 -5.66 -1.10
N THR A 43 -17.61 -6.32 -0.77
CA THR A 43 -18.94 -5.73 -0.65
C THR A 43 -19.51 -6.03 0.75
N ASP A 44 -20.67 -5.47 1.07
CA ASP A 44 -21.37 -5.77 2.33
C ASP A 44 -21.76 -7.25 2.46
N TYR A 45 -21.89 -7.96 1.35
CA TYR A 45 -22.48 -9.30 1.29
C TYR A 45 -21.47 -10.44 1.12
N ASN A 46 -20.21 -10.17 0.79
CA ASN A 46 -19.23 -11.21 0.47
C ASN A 46 -18.10 -11.39 1.49
N TYR A 47 -18.18 -10.74 2.64
CA TYR A 47 -17.08 -10.74 3.62
C TYR A 47 -16.63 -12.14 4.08
N SER A 48 -17.56 -13.09 4.31
CA SER A 48 -17.20 -14.47 4.69
C SER A 48 -16.39 -15.17 3.59
N LYS A 49 -16.83 -15.04 2.33
CA LYS A 49 -16.13 -15.61 1.17
C LYS A 49 -14.73 -14.99 1.00
N ILE A 50 -14.61 -13.69 1.24
CA ILE A 50 -13.30 -13.01 1.17
C ILE A 50 -12.37 -13.52 2.27
N LYS A 51 -12.84 -13.80 3.49
CA LYS A 51 -11.98 -14.41 4.53
C LYS A 51 -11.44 -15.77 4.09
N GLU A 52 -12.29 -16.62 3.54
CA GLU A 52 -11.87 -17.95 3.02
C GLU A 52 -10.80 -17.80 1.91
N LEU A 53 -10.99 -16.80 1.00
CA LEU A 53 -10.00 -16.49 -0.01
C LEU A 53 -8.67 -16.01 0.62
N LEU A 54 -8.73 -15.16 1.63
CA LEU A 54 -7.54 -14.63 2.30
C LEU A 54 -6.81 -15.72 3.09
N ASP A 55 -7.51 -16.73 3.61
CA ASP A 55 -6.90 -17.87 4.33
C ASP A 55 -6.05 -18.78 3.43
N ILE A 56 -6.29 -18.78 2.12
CA ILE A 56 -5.47 -19.52 1.15
C ILE A 56 -4.39 -18.68 0.48
N CYS A 57 -4.27 -17.39 0.85
CA CYS A 57 -3.23 -16.50 0.35
C CYS A 57 -2.10 -16.34 1.37
N ASP A 58 -0.89 -16.17 0.85
CA ASP A 58 0.31 -15.98 1.67
C ASP A 58 0.48 -14.52 2.13
N GLY A 59 -0.13 -13.57 1.42
CA GLY A 59 -0.09 -12.15 1.76
C GLY A 59 -1.12 -11.33 0.98
N VAL A 60 -1.19 -10.04 1.30
CA VAL A 60 -2.17 -9.11 0.72
C VAL A 60 -1.51 -7.80 0.30
N ILE A 61 -1.90 -7.30 -0.85
CA ILE A 61 -1.58 -5.93 -1.30
C ILE A 61 -2.88 -5.13 -1.39
N LEU A 62 -2.89 -3.97 -0.76
CA LEU A 62 -3.92 -2.94 -0.88
C LEU A 62 -3.36 -1.82 -1.77
N PRO A 63 -3.70 -1.79 -3.06
CA PRO A 63 -3.11 -0.84 -4.01
C PRO A 63 -3.65 0.59 -3.84
N GLY A 64 -3.09 1.52 -4.62
CA GLY A 64 -3.62 2.86 -4.79
C GLY A 64 -5.01 2.88 -5.43
N GLY A 65 -5.71 3.99 -5.27
CA GLY A 65 -7.04 4.26 -5.82
C GLY A 65 -7.54 5.63 -5.36
N ASP A 66 -8.73 6.00 -5.80
CA ASP A 66 -9.31 7.32 -5.51
C ASP A 66 -10.64 7.25 -4.72
N VAL A 67 -11.22 6.06 -4.61
CA VAL A 67 -12.52 5.84 -3.95
C VAL A 67 -12.36 4.90 -2.77
N PHE A 68 -12.67 5.39 -1.56
CA PHE A 68 -12.63 4.58 -0.35
C PHE A 68 -13.84 3.63 -0.27
N ASN A 69 -13.56 2.37 0.06
CA ASN A 69 -14.57 1.38 0.34
C ASN A 69 -14.61 1.10 1.87
N ASN A 70 -15.71 1.44 2.52
CA ASN A 70 -15.87 1.30 3.97
C ASN A 70 -15.70 -0.14 4.49
N ASN A 71 -15.83 -1.15 3.61
CA ASN A 71 -15.65 -2.54 4.00
C ASN A 71 -14.18 -2.96 4.15
N VAL A 72 -13.22 -2.16 3.66
CA VAL A 72 -11.79 -2.46 3.77
C VAL A 72 -11.33 -2.51 5.22
N GLU A 73 -11.95 -1.74 6.12
CA GLU A 73 -11.66 -1.82 7.56
C GLU A 73 -11.90 -3.23 8.13
N LYS A 74 -12.97 -3.91 7.70
CA LYS A 74 -13.27 -5.31 8.11
C LYS A 74 -12.15 -6.25 7.66
N ILE A 75 -11.62 -6.06 6.45
CA ILE A 75 -10.49 -6.82 5.92
C ILE A 75 -9.22 -6.52 6.70
N LEU A 76 -8.89 -5.26 6.93
CA LEU A 76 -7.71 -4.86 7.71
C LEU A 76 -7.73 -5.46 9.11
N LYS A 77 -8.89 -5.47 9.79
CA LYS A 77 -9.06 -6.14 11.08
C LYS A 77 -8.74 -7.63 10.99
N TYR A 78 -9.21 -8.30 9.95
CA TYR A 78 -8.94 -9.72 9.72
C TYR A 78 -7.44 -9.98 9.48
N LEU A 79 -6.83 -9.23 8.57
CA LEU A 79 -5.40 -9.34 8.24
C LEU A 79 -4.53 -9.08 9.48
N TYR A 80 -4.90 -8.06 10.27
CA TYR A 80 -4.22 -7.75 11.52
C TYR A 80 -4.30 -8.90 12.53
N LEU A 81 -5.49 -9.45 12.76
CA LEU A 81 -5.67 -10.55 13.74
C LEU A 81 -4.95 -11.83 13.33
N LYS A 82 -4.97 -12.17 12.05
CA LYS A 82 -4.32 -13.35 11.47
C LYS A 82 -2.81 -13.15 11.22
N ASN A 83 -2.28 -11.94 11.41
CA ASN A 83 -0.89 -11.61 11.13
C ASN A 83 -0.47 -11.89 9.68
N ILE A 84 -1.41 -11.69 8.72
CA ILE A 84 -1.15 -11.88 7.30
C ILE A 84 -0.27 -10.73 6.79
N PRO A 85 0.86 -11.02 6.11
CA PRO A 85 1.71 -10.00 5.52
C PRO A 85 0.90 -9.06 4.61
N THR A 86 0.97 -7.75 4.88
CA THR A 86 0.14 -6.75 4.21
C THR A 86 0.98 -5.55 3.77
N LEU A 87 0.91 -5.23 2.48
CA LEU A 87 1.50 -4.04 1.87
C LEU A 87 0.37 -3.08 1.43
N GLY A 88 0.34 -1.89 2.00
CA GLY A 88 -0.56 -0.81 1.55
C GLY A 88 0.20 0.20 0.68
N ILE A 89 -0.33 0.53 -0.48
CA ILE A 89 0.25 1.49 -1.44
C ILE A 89 -0.72 2.65 -1.61
N CYS A 90 -0.27 3.88 -1.43
CA CYS A 90 -1.03 5.12 -1.57
C CYS A 90 -2.35 5.07 -0.76
N GLN A 91 -3.50 4.89 -1.39
CA GLN A 91 -4.77 4.69 -0.68
C GLN A 91 -4.71 3.52 0.30
N GLY A 92 -4.03 2.43 -0.03
CA GLY A 92 -3.86 1.29 0.89
C GLY A 92 -3.12 1.66 2.17
N MET A 93 -2.11 2.54 2.12
CA MET A 93 -1.50 3.12 3.32
C MET A 93 -2.49 3.96 4.10
N GLN A 94 -3.27 4.79 3.43
CA GLN A 94 -4.28 5.66 4.06
C GLN A 94 -5.35 4.84 4.78
N GLU A 95 -5.79 3.73 4.20
CA GLU A 95 -6.72 2.77 4.81
C GLU A 95 -6.12 2.10 6.06
N ILE A 96 -4.84 1.70 6.02
CA ILE A 96 -4.11 1.20 7.20
C ILE A 96 -4.05 2.29 8.29
N ALA A 97 -3.78 3.54 7.90
CA ALA A 97 -3.74 4.64 8.85
C ALA A 97 -5.11 4.89 9.51
N LEU A 98 -6.20 4.87 8.75
CA LEU A 98 -7.57 4.99 9.25
C LEU A 98 -7.92 3.85 10.22
N PHE A 99 -7.59 2.60 9.85
CA PHE A 99 -7.75 1.43 10.72
C PHE A 99 -7.00 1.60 12.06
N CYS A 100 -5.84 2.26 12.04
CA CYS A 100 -5.07 2.63 13.24
C CYS A 100 -5.55 3.94 13.88
N SER A 101 -6.85 4.22 13.86
CA SER A 101 -7.47 5.43 14.42
C SER A 101 -6.91 6.73 13.83
N GLY A 102 -6.54 6.72 12.57
CA GLY A 102 -5.99 7.86 11.86
C GLY A 102 -7.03 8.81 11.32
N LYS A 103 -6.53 9.91 10.76
CA LYS A 103 -7.31 10.93 10.06
C LYS A 103 -6.57 11.35 8.81
N LEU A 104 -7.29 11.57 7.72
CA LEU A 104 -6.75 12.09 6.47
C LEU A 104 -6.94 13.60 6.38
N GLY A 105 -6.04 14.24 5.66
CA GLY A 105 -6.13 15.59 5.17
C GLY A 105 -6.08 15.60 3.64
N ARG A 106 -6.37 16.76 3.02
CA ARG A 106 -6.27 16.96 1.57
C ARG A 106 -5.46 18.20 1.25
N LEU A 107 -4.50 18.07 0.36
CA LEU A 107 -3.67 19.16 -0.12
C LEU A 107 -4.44 20.06 -1.07
N ASN A 108 -4.29 21.38 -0.89
CA ASN A 108 -4.87 22.39 -1.77
C ASN A 108 -3.98 22.73 -2.98
N ASN A 109 -2.86 22.03 -3.12
CA ASN A 109 -1.89 22.21 -4.21
C ASN A 109 -1.57 20.87 -4.88
N ASN A 110 -0.77 20.92 -5.94
CA ASN A 110 -0.38 19.74 -6.71
C ASN A 110 1.10 19.32 -6.48
N ASN A 111 1.73 19.75 -5.39
CA ASN A 111 3.14 19.45 -5.12
C ASN A 111 3.42 17.95 -5.00
N HIS A 112 2.40 17.17 -4.57
CA HIS A 112 2.45 15.71 -4.46
C HIS A 112 1.66 14.99 -5.57
N LEU A 113 1.28 15.70 -6.64
CA LEU A 113 0.57 15.12 -7.79
C LEU A 113 1.40 15.30 -9.06
N SER A 114 2.18 14.29 -9.42
CA SER A 114 3.10 14.33 -10.55
C SER A 114 3.17 12.99 -11.29
N ASN A 115 3.37 13.05 -12.61
CA ASN A 115 3.62 11.87 -13.44
C ASN A 115 5.12 11.50 -13.52
N LYS A 116 6.01 12.25 -12.85
CA LYS A 116 7.45 11.96 -12.82
C LYS A 116 7.72 10.72 -11.99
N GLU A 117 8.75 9.98 -12.37
CA GLU A 117 9.24 8.81 -11.62
C GLU A 117 9.85 9.19 -10.27
N TYR A 118 10.51 10.34 -10.19
CA TYR A 118 11.11 10.88 -8.97
C TYR A 118 10.64 12.31 -8.74
N VAL A 119 9.99 12.55 -7.60
CA VAL A 119 9.33 13.82 -7.29
C VAL A 119 9.97 14.50 -6.10
N HIS A 120 10.09 13.82 -4.96
CA HIS A 120 10.66 14.41 -3.75
C HIS A 120 11.43 13.37 -2.92
N GLU A 121 12.30 13.89 -2.07
CA GLU A 121 13.04 13.08 -1.10
C GLU A 121 12.19 12.83 0.15
N ILE A 122 12.30 11.62 0.69
CA ILE A 122 11.75 11.25 2.00
C ILE A 122 12.88 10.88 2.96
N ILE A 123 12.64 11.13 4.26
CA ILE A 123 13.53 10.80 5.36
C ILE A 123 12.92 9.64 6.14
N ILE A 124 13.69 8.57 6.34
CA ILE A 124 13.26 7.32 6.94
C ILE A 124 13.84 7.21 8.35
N ASP A 125 13.02 6.81 9.31
CA ASP A 125 13.45 6.51 10.68
C ASP A 125 14.36 5.28 10.71
N GLU A 126 15.58 5.45 11.21
CA GLU A 126 16.61 4.40 11.27
C GLU A 126 16.23 3.20 12.16
N LYS A 127 15.23 3.37 13.04
CA LYS A 127 14.72 2.29 13.91
C LYS A 127 13.62 1.46 13.24
N SER A 128 13.14 1.88 12.07
CA SER A 128 12.03 1.26 11.36
C SER A 128 12.40 -0.05 10.66
N LYS A 129 11.39 -0.87 10.37
CA LYS A 129 11.55 -2.02 9.48
C LYS A 129 11.85 -1.56 8.05
N LEU A 130 11.24 -0.45 7.61
CA LEU A 130 11.52 0.13 6.29
C LEU A 130 13.00 0.49 6.14
N TYR A 131 13.63 1.08 7.17
CA TYR A 131 15.07 1.34 7.14
C TYR A 131 15.90 0.05 7.03
N LYS A 132 15.53 -0.99 7.79
CA LYS A 132 16.21 -2.29 7.72
C LYS A 132 16.13 -2.91 6.32
N ILE A 133 15.02 -2.71 5.62
CA ILE A 133 14.82 -3.17 4.24
C ILE A 133 15.73 -2.41 3.27
N LEU A 134 15.72 -1.09 3.35
CA LEU A 134 16.37 -0.22 2.38
C LEU A 134 17.87 0.02 2.67
N ASN A 135 18.24 0.00 3.94
CA ASN A 135 19.55 0.42 4.46
C ASN A 135 19.92 1.84 3.97
N LYS A 136 18.95 2.74 3.95
CA LYS A 136 19.09 4.14 3.52
C LYS A 136 18.21 5.04 4.36
N LYS A 137 18.77 6.16 4.82
CA LYS A 137 18.05 7.20 5.57
C LYS A 137 17.23 8.11 4.67
N ARG A 138 17.60 8.23 3.40
CA ARG A 138 16.95 9.08 2.42
C ARG A 138 16.83 8.36 1.09
N ILE A 139 15.68 8.48 0.47
CA ILE A 139 15.45 8.05 -0.92
C ILE A 139 14.56 9.08 -1.62
N THR A 140 14.62 9.12 -2.95
CA THR A 140 13.69 9.90 -3.75
C THR A 140 12.60 8.99 -4.27
N VAL A 141 11.35 9.44 -4.21
CA VAL A 141 10.14 8.66 -4.56
C VAL A 141 9.27 9.41 -5.56
N ASN A 142 8.37 8.69 -6.23
CA ASN A 142 7.28 9.31 -6.99
C ASN A 142 6.18 9.82 -6.04
N SER A 143 5.24 10.60 -6.57
CA SER A 143 4.14 11.11 -5.76
C SER A 143 2.93 11.37 -6.66
N ARG A 144 1.78 10.77 -6.31
CA ARG A 144 0.55 10.82 -7.12
C ARG A 144 -0.68 10.92 -6.22
N HIS A 145 -0.62 11.77 -5.19
CA HIS A 145 -1.69 11.90 -4.21
C HIS A 145 -1.99 13.36 -3.86
N ARG A 146 -3.22 13.62 -3.46
CA ARG A 146 -3.66 14.84 -2.79
C ARG A 146 -4.09 14.57 -1.36
N ASP A 147 -4.65 13.38 -1.12
CA ASP A 147 -4.99 12.97 0.23
C ASP A 147 -3.73 12.44 0.93
N TYR A 148 -3.59 12.76 2.20
CA TYR A 148 -2.46 12.37 3.02
C TYR A 148 -2.90 12.00 4.42
N VAL A 149 -2.08 11.24 5.12
CA VAL A 149 -2.29 10.89 6.53
C VAL A 149 -1.92 12.08 7.40
N LEU A 150 -2.92 12.73 8.00
CA LEU A 150 -2.73 13.83 8.94
C LEU A 150 -2.24 13.31 10.31
N TYR A 151 -2.82 12.21 10.74
CA TYR A 151 -2.53 11.57 12.02
C TYR A 151 -2.83 10.06 11.95
N THR A 152 -2.09 9.26 12.71
CA THR A 152 -2.37 7.84 12.93
C THR A 152 -1.67 7.34 14.20
N LYS A 153 -2.22 6.28 14.81
CA LYS A 153 -1.56 5.54 15.91
C LYS A 153 -0.56 4.48 15.39
N ALA A 154 -0.52 4.20 14.08
CA ALA A 154 0.56 3.40 13.50
C ALA A 154 1.91 4.12 13.66
N ASN A 155 3.01 3.36 13.67
CA ASN A 155 4.34 3.97 13.66
C ASN A 155 4.59 4.68 12.33
N ARG A 156 4.82 5.98 12.42
CA ARG A 156 5.15 6.86 11.28
C ARG A 156 6.65 6.77 11.07
N VAL A 157 7.07 6.23 9.93
CA VAL A 157 8.47 5.83 9.71
C VAL A 157 9.16 6.52 8.56
N ALA A 158 8.43 7.29 7.75
CA ALA A 158 9.05 8.17 6.76
C ALA A 158 8.25 9.47 6.58
N TYR A 159 8.96 10.53 6.24
CA TYR A 159 8.41 11.88 6.03
C TYR A 159 9.03 12.55 4.83
N SER A 160 8.24 13.31 4.09
CA SER A 160 8.72 14.27 3.10
C SER A 160 9.31 15.53 3.78
N LYS A 161 9.93 16.40 2.99
CA LYS A 161 10.51 17.66 3.51
C LYS A 161 9.47 18.62 4.08
N ASP A 162 8.25 18.58 3.61
CA ASP A 162 7.09 19.32 4.09
C ASP A 162 6.30 18.59 5.19
N TYR A 163 6.95 17.60 5.82
CA TYR A 163 6.46 16.85 6.98
C TYR A 163 5.22 15.99 6.75
N LEU A 164 4.87 15.66 5.52
CA LEU A 164 3.83 14.67 5.26
C LEU A 164 4.33 13.28 5.63
N ILE A 165 3.43 12.46 6.16
CA ILE A 165 3.72 11.06 6.48
C ILE A 165 3.73 10.27 5.17
N GLU A 166 4.90 9.74 4.83
CA GLU A 166 5.13 8.99 3.59
C GLU A 166 5.16 7.47 3.79
N ALA A 167 5.44 7.00 5.02
CA ALA A 167 5.32 5.59 5.34
C ALA A 167 4.90 5.37 6.79
N ILE A 168 4.15 4.28 6.99
CA ILE A 168 3.74 3.79 8.31
C ILE A 168 4.00 2.30 8.42
N GLU A 169 4.18 1.80 9.63
CA GLU A 169 4.29 0.37 9.91
C GLU A 169 3.62 -0.01 11.23
N ILE A 170 3.22 -1.29 11.35
CA ILE A 170 2.78 -1.90 12.60
C ILE A 170 3.88 -2.89 13.03
N PRO A 171 4.79 -2.50 13.93
CA PRO A 171 6.01 -3.27 14.25
C PRO A 171 5.73 -4.66 14.81
N SER A 172 4.61 -4.83 15.54
CA SER A 172 4.21 -6.10 16.14
C SER A 172 3.78 -7.16 15.13
N LYS A 173 3.67 -6.80 13.83
CA LYS A 173 3.26 -7.71 12.76
C LYS A 173 4.46 -8.18 11.93
N LYS A 174 4.35 -9.38 11.36
CA LYS A 174 5.36 -9.99 10.50
C LYS A 174 5.77 -9.01 9.38
N PHE A 175 4.78 -8.51 8.65
CA PHE A 175 4.92 -7.42 7.67
C PHE A 175 3.57 -6.69 7.55
N PHE A 176 3.52 -5.44 8.01
CA PHE A 176 2.33 -4.61 7.86
C PHE A 176 2.81 -3.18 7.65
N ILE A 177 3.05 -2.82 6.38
CA ILE A 177 3.68 -1.57 5.96
C ILE A 177 2.77 -0.86 4.98
N GLY A 178 2.61 0.45 5.18
CA GLY A 178 1.96 1.35 4.25
C GLY A 178 2.95 2.37 3.68
N LEU A 179 2.91 2.58 2.37
CA LEU A 179 3.74 3.51 1.62
C LEU A 179 2.84 4.50 0.87
N GLN A 180 3.10 5.81 0.98
CA GLN A 180 2.29 6.83 0.32
C GLN A 180 2.62 6.93 -1.18
N TRP A 181 3.85 6.64 -1.56
CA TRP A 181 4.28 6.59 -2.96
C TRP A 181 3.93 5.25 -3.63
N HIS A 182 4.22 5.15 -4.92
CA HIS A 182 3.94 4.01 -5.79
C HIS A 182 5.22 3.25 -6.18
N PRO A 183 5.74 2.35 -5.32
CA PRO A 183 6.94 1.58 -5.66
C PRO A 183 6.71 0.63 -6.84
N GLU A 184 5.47 0.18 -7.08
CA GLU A 184 5.11 -0.66 -8.21
C GLU A 184 5.36 -0.01 -9.56
N SER A 185 5.29 1.33 -9.63
CA SER A 185 5.58 2.07 -10.86
C SER A 185 7.08 2.35 -11.07
N LEU A 186 7.92 1.93 -10.15
CA LEU A 186 9.38 2.08 -10.17
C LEU A 186 10.07 0.71 -10.21
N TYR A 187 9.64 -0.19 -11.10
CA TYR A 187 10.11 -1.58 -11.12
C TYR A 187 11.60 -1.76 -11.48
N PHE A 188 12.26 -0.73 -12.01
CA PHE A 188 13.71 -0.70 -12.21
C PHE A 188 14.49 -0.15 -11.00
N ASP A 189 13.80 0.52 -10.05
CA ASP A 189 14.45 1.10 -8.90
C ASP A 189 14.85 0.04 -7.86
N VAL A 190 16.10 0.14 -7.41
CA VAL A 190 16.66 -0.80 -6.42
C VAL A 190 15.90 -0.76 -5.10
N ASN A 191 15.42 0.41 -4.66
CA ASN A 191 14.70 0.54 -3.39
C ASN A 191 13.32 -0.12 -3.48
N SER A 192 12.61 0.09 -4.59
CA SER A 192 11.33 -0.55 -4.86
C SER A 192 11.46 -2.08 -4.90
N ASN A 193 12.49 -2.58 -5.58
CA ASN A 193 12.77 -4.02 -5.61
C ASN A 193 13.02 -4.58 -4.21
N LYS A 194 13.85 -3.92 -3.38
CA LYS A 194 14.11 -4.36 -1.99
C LYS A 194 12.83 -4.46 -1.15
N ILE A 195 11.89 -3.52 -1.31
CA ILE A 195 10.60 -3.55 -0.60
C ILE A 195 9.79 -4.78 -0.99
N PHE A 196 9.63 -5.03 -2.30
CA PHE A 196 8.88 -6.19 -2.79
C PHE A 196 9.57 -7.51 -2.45
N GLU A 197 10.89 -7.61 -2.61
CA GLU A 197 11.67 -8.79 -2.22
C GLU A 197 11.49 -9.11 -0.74
N TYR A 198 11.58 -8.12 0.12
CA TYR A 198 11.38 -8.34 1.55
C TYR A 198 9.94 -8.76 1.85
N PHE A 199 8.93 -8.12 1.24
CA PHE A 199 7.53 -8.53 1.36
C PHE A 199 7.36 -9.99 0.96
N ILE A 200 7.85 -10.39 -0.22
CA ILE A 200 7.74 -11.75 -0.77
C ILE A 200 8.46 -12.77 0.12
N ASN A 201 9.62 -12.44 0.67
CA ASN A 201 10.36 -13.30 1.59
C ASN A 201 9.66 -13.46 2.95
N THR A 202 8.67 -12.62 3.27
CA THR A 202 7.83 -12.77 4.46
C THR A 202 6.57 -13.61 4.23
N LEU A 203 6.22 -13.95 3.02
CA LEU A 203 5.05 -14.75 2.65
C LEU A 203 5.14 -16.21 3.11
#